data_ae4c5d7766ad9ef62a682c5cf3f3f16f
#
_entry.id   ae4c5d7766ad9ef62a682c5cf3f3f16f
#
_cell.length_a   1.000
_cell.length_b   1.000
_cell.length_c   1.000
_cell.angle_alpha   90.00
_cell.angle_beta   90.00
_cell.angle_gamma   90.00
#
_symmetry.space_group_name_H-M   'P 1'
#
loop_
_entity.id
_entity.type
_entity.pdbx_description
1 polymer ?
#
loop_
_entity_poly.entity_id
_entity_poly.type
_entity_poly.pdbx_seq_one_letter_code
_entity_poly.pdbx_strand_id
1 'polypeptide(L)' 'KKYNFNAGPSILPQEVIKQTAEAVIDFQGEGLSILEISHRAKYFQPVVDEAEALMKELLGIPEGYRVIFLGGGASMQFCI' A
#
# COMPACT_ATOMS: atom_id res chain seq x y z
N LYS A 1 -11.44 -18.59 -7.71
CA LYS A 1 -11.42 -17.45 -6.79
C LYS A 1 -12.81 -16.87 -6.62
N LYS A 2 -13.20 -16.61 -5.38
CA LYS A 2 -14.50 -16.02 -5.10
C LYS A 2 -14.47 -14.50 -5.30
N TYR A 3 -15.64 -13.95 -5.58
CA TYR A 3 -15.78 -12.48 -5.66
C TYR A 3 -16.05 -11.95 -4.26
N ASN A 4 -15.24 -11.00 -3.85
CA ASN A 4 -15.31 -10.39 -2.52
C ASN A 4 -15.48 -8.88 -2.66
N PHE A 5 -16.66 -8.38 -2.33
CA PHE A 5 -17.01 -6.97 -2.43
C PHE A 5 -17.15 -6.31 -1.06
N ASN A 6 -16.51 -6.88 -0.04
CA ASN A 6 -16.52 -6.26 1.29
C ASN A 6 -15.78 -4.93 1.27
N ALA A 7 -16.14 -4.06 2.21
CA ALA A 7 -15.49 -2.77 2.34
C ALA A 7 -14.00 -2.89 2.71
N GLY A 8 -13.66 -3.94 3.44
CA GLY A 8 -12.30 -4.28 3.85
C GLY A 8 -12.32 -5.36 4.92
N PRO A 9 -11.50 -6.38 4.77
CA PRO A 9 -10.67 -6.69 3.61
C PRO A 9 -11.50 -7.04 2.38
N SER A 10 -11.02 -6.60 1.22
CA SER A 10 -11.73 -6.80 -0.03
C SER A 10 -10.89 -7.65 -0.98
N ILE A 11 -11.41 -7.86 -2.18
CA ILE A 11 -10.72 -8.64 -3.20
C ILE A 11 -9.47 -7.88 -3.68
N LEU A 12 -8.41 -8.63 -3.95
CA LEU A 12 -7.18 -8.11 -4.54
C LEU A 12 -6.85 -8.91 -5.80
N PRO A 13 -6.23 -8.30 -6.81
CA PRO A 13 -5.75 -9.05 -7.96
C PRO A 13 -4.77 -10.13 -7.55
N GLN A 14 -4.85 -11.28 -8.22
CA GLN A 14 -4.01 -12.43 -7.90
C GLN A 14 -2.51 -12.10 -8.02
N GLU A 15 -2.16 -11.27 -8.99
CA GLU A 15 -0.79 -10.81 -9.20
C GLU A 15 -0.25 -10.06 -7.99
N VAL A 16 -1.07 -9.20 -7.41
CA VAL A 16 -0.70 -8.43 -6.22
C VAL A 16 -0.46 -9.35 -5.04
N ILE A 17 -1.32 -10.38 -4.89
CA ILE A 17 -1.17 -11.36 -3.81
C ILE A 17 0.16 -12.11 -3.95
N LYS A 18 0.51 -12.52 -5.18
CA LYS A 18 1.78 -13.22 -5.43
C LYS A 18 2.98 -12.36 -5.10
N GLN A 19 2.96 -11.11 -5.54
CA GLN A 19 4.04 -10.16 -5.26
C GLN A 19 4.17 -9.89 -3.77
N THR A 20 3.04 -9.80 -3.07
CA THR A 20 3.04 -9.63 -1.63
C THR A 20 3.63 -10.84 -0.93
N ALA A 21 3.29 -12.05 -1.38
CA ALA A 21 3.84 -13.27 -0.81
C ALA A 21 5.36 -13.33 -0.97
N GLU A 22 5.87 -12.94 -2.11
CA GLU A 22 7.31 -12.87 -2.35
C GLU A 22 7.98 -11.83 -1.44
N ALA A 23 7.35 -10.69 -1.27
CA ALA A 23 7.86 -9.64 -0.39
C ALA A 23 7.87 -10.06 1.08
N VAL A 24 6.93 -10.92 1.49
CA VAL A 24 6.91 -11.47 2.85
C VAL A 24 8.11 -12.39 3.08
N ILE A 25 8.52 -13.12 2.05
CA ILE A 25 9.69 -14.01 2.13
C ILE A 25 10.98 -13.19 2.08
N ASP A 26 11.11 -12.30 1.10
CA ASP A 26 12.30 -11.49 0.93
C ASP A 26 11.92 -10.25 0.11
N PHE A 27 12.02 -9.07 0.72
CA PHE A 27 11.64 -7.84 0.06
C PHE A 27 12.79 -7.35 -0.82
N GLN A 28 12.61 -7.48 -2.13
CA GLN A 28 13.49 -6.92 -3.16
C GLN A 28 14.98 -7.29 -2.98
N GLY A 29 15.24 -8.48 -2.49
CA GLY A 29 16.62 -8.94 -2.32
C GLY A 29 17.36 -8.36 -1.13
N GLU A 30 16.65 -7.69 -0.22
CA GLU A 30 17.25 -7.06 0.97
C GLU A 30 17.62 -8.06 2.06
N GLY A 31 17.19 -9.30 1.93
CA GLY A 31 17.42 -10.30 2.97
C GLY A 31 16.46 -10.20 4.15
N LEU A 32 15.45 -9.35 4.03
CA LEU A 32 14.44 -9.16 5.05
C LEU A 32 13.05 -9.27 4.44
N SER A 33 12.10 -9.75 5.24
CA SER A 33 10.69 -9.71 4.87
C SER A 33 10.20 -8.25 4.93
N ILE A 34 9.23 -7.91 4.08
CA ILE A 34 8.58 -6.60 4.16
C ILE A 34 7.95 -6.38 5.55
N LEU A 35 7.61 -7.48 6.24
CA LEU A 35 7.07 -7.41 7.61
C LEU A 35 8.08 -6.94 8.64
N GLU A 36 9.37 -7.04 8.31
CA GLU A 36 10.48 -6.68 9.20
C GLU A 36 11.07 -5.31 8.88
N ILE A 37 10.52 -4.60 7.91
CA ILE A 37 11.07 -3.36 7.41
C ILE A 37 10.25 -2.19 7.95
N SER A 38 10.94 -1.21 8.55
CA SER A 38 10.29 0.02 8.99
C SER A 38 9.85 0.85 7.78
N HIS A 39 8.67 1.45 7.88
CA HIS A 39 8.20 2.39 6.86
C HIS A 39 9.07 3.64 6.75
N ARG A 40 9.99 3.85 7.73
CA ARG A 40 10.95 4.96 7.73
C ARG A 40 12.30 4.56 7.12
N ALA A 41 12.49 3.29 6.77
CA ALA A 41 13.74 2.82 6.17
C ALA A 41 13.94 3.45 4.79
N LYS A 42 15.19 3.76 4.46
CA LYS A 42 15.52 4.37 3.18
C LYS A 42 15.12 3.52 1.98
N TYR A 43 15.25 2.22 2.10
CA TYR A 43 14.88 1.32 1.00
C TYR A 43 13.38 1.07 0.92
N PHE A 44 12.60 1.55 1.88
CA PHE A 44 11.14 1.52 1.80
C PHE A 44 10.57 2.83 1.27
N GLN A 45 11.31 3.94 1.35
CA GLN A 45 10.84 5.24 0.89
C GLN A 45 10.39 5.23 -0.58
N PRO A 46 11.10 4.54 -1.51
CA PRO A 46 10.62 4.45 -2.89
C PRO A 46 9.26 3.79 -3.03
N VAL A 47 8.91 2.86 -2.16
CA VAL A 47 7.60 2.19 -2.17
C VAL A 47 6.50 3.21 -1.86
N VAL A 48 6.71 4.03 -0.82
CA VAL A 48 5.75 5.07 -0.43
C VAL A 48 5.62 6.12 -1.53
N ASP A 49 6.74 6.56 -2.09
CA ASP A 49 6.76 7.56 -3.16
C ASP A 49 6.04 7.05 -4.40
N GLU A 50 6.26 5.80 -4.77
CA GLU A 50 5.58 5.18 -5.91
C GLU A 50 4.09 5.05 -5.65
N ALA A 51 3.70 4.66 -4.44
CA ALA A 51 2.29 4.54 -4.08
C ALA A 51 1.57 5.90 -4.20
N GLU A 52 2.20 6.97 -3.74
CA GLU A 52 1.64 8.31 -3.87
C GLU A 52 1.53 8.73 -5.33
N ALA A 53 2.58 8.49 -6.11
CA ALA A 53 2.60 8.83 -7.53
C ALA A 53 1.54 8.08 -8.32
N LEU A 54 1.37 6.79 -8.04
CA LEU A 54 0.37 5.97 -8.72
C LEU A 54 -1.05 6.39 -8.36
N MET A 55 -1.30 6.76 -7.10
CA MET A 55 -2.61 7.26 -6.70
C MET A 55 -2.96 8.56 -7.43
N LYS A 56 -1.99 9.46 -7.56
CA LYS A 56 -2.17 10.71 -8.30
C LYS A 56 -2.47 10.46 -9.77
N GLU A 57 -1.74 9.53 -10.38
CA GLU A 57 -1.91 9.19 -11.78
C GLU A 57 -3.27 8.55 -12.04
N LEU A 58 -3.63 7.54 -11.25
CA LEU A 58 -4.86 6.78 -11.45
C LEU A 58 -6.12 7.60 -11.19
N LEU A 59 -6.06 8.52 -10.23
CA LEU A 59 -7.21 9.34 -9.86
C LEU A 59 -7.21 10.71 -10.57
N GLY A 60 -6.17 11.02 -11.35
CA GLY A 60 -6.07 12.30 -12.04
C GLY A 60 -5.98 13.48 -11.09
N ILE A 61 -5.27 13.31 -9.97
CA ILE A 61 -5.14 14.36 -8.96
C ILE A 61 -4.29 15.50 -9.49
N PRO A 62 -4.81 16.75 -9.49
CA PRO A 62 -4.04 17.89 -10.01
C PRO A 62 -2.90 18.27 -9.07
N GLU A 63 -1.95 19.06 -9.59
CA GLU A 63 -0.86 19.60 -8.78
C GLU A 63 -1.41 20.45 -7.63
N GLY A 64 -0.67 20.49 -6.55
CA GLY A 64 -1.09 21.21 -5.35
C GLY A 64 -1.82 20.35 -4.33
N TYR A 65 -2.20 19.13 -4.72
CA TYR A 65 -2.81 18.17 -3.80
C TYR A 65 -1.81 17.08 -3.44
N ARG A 66 -1.90 16.58 -2.23
CA ARG A 66 -1.05 15.48 -1.77
C ARG A 66 -1.90 14.30 -1.35
N VAL A 67 -1.32 13.11 -1.50
CA VAL A 67 -1.91 11.88 -0.98
C VAL A 67 -1.32 11.63 0.39
N ILE A 68 -2.16 11.40 1.38
CA ILE A 68 -1.72 11.02 2.71
C ILE A 68 -2.37 9.69 3.09
N PHE A 69 -1.64 8.87 3.83
CA PHE A 69 -2.13 7.58 4.28
C PHE A 69 -2.37 7.66 5.78
N LEU A 70 -3.64 7.54 6.16
CA LEU A 70 -4.06 7.63 7.55
C LEU A 70 -4.48 6.26 8.06
N GLY A 71 -4.08 5.93 9.26
CA GLY A 71 -4.52 4.71 9.93
C GLY A 71 -5.97 4.82 10.38
N GLY A 72 -6.63 3.66 10.50
CA GLY A 72 -7.99 3.57 11.01
C GLY A 72 -9.05 3.41 9.93
N GLY A 73 -10.21 2.92 10.33
CA GLY A 73 -11.36 2.79 9.45
C GLY A 73 -12.19 4.07 9.39
N ALA A 74 -13.37 3.98 8.75
CA ALA A 74 -14.24 5.13 8.57
C ALA A 74 -14.66 5.77 9.91
N SER A 75 -14.89 4.95 10.93
CA SER A 75 -15.26 5.47 12.26
C SER A 75 -14.15 6.32 12.86
N MET A 76 -12.90 5.92 12.69
CA MET A 76 -11.76 6.67 13.20
C MET A 76 -11.60 8.00 12.46
N GLN A 77 -11.95 8.05 11.18
CA GLN A 77 -11.83 9.27 10.38
C GLN A 77 -12.72 10.38 10.88
N PHE A 78 -13.84 10.06 11.51
CA PHE A 78 -14.72 11.06 12.11
C PHE A 78 -14.07 11.76 13.31
N CYS A 79 -13.05 11.15 13.91
CA CYS A 79 -12.34 11.72 15.05
C CYS A 79 -11.10 12.53 14.64
N ILE A 80 -10.74 12.46 13.37
CA ILE A 80 -9.59 13.16 12.81
C ILE A 80 -10.05 14.39 12.05
#